data_4f0c73c2d78fae5ce041b0726c64212f
#
_entry.id   4f0c73c2d78fae5ce041b0726c64212f
#
_cell.length_a   1.000
_cell.length_b   1.000
_cell.length_c   1.000
_cell.angle_alpha   90.00
_cell.angle_beta   90.00
_cell.angle_gamma   90.00
#
_symmetry.space_group_name_H-M   'P 1'
#
loop_
_entity.id
_entity.type
_entity.pdbx_description
1 polymer ?
#
loop_
_entity_poly.entity_id
_entity_poly.type
_entity_poly.pdbx_seq_one_letter_code
_entity_poly.pdbx_strand_id
1 'polypeptide(L)'
;MRSGRQQSISVATNKLQALLRRLFRDRTIRVTTEGIRFLLLTLAVGIAAVNTGNNLFYLLLAMMLSLVVLSGLLSEQCVRRLDVHRHLPDYLFVNQPTTATLRVANYKSRIPSVSLRLLDVVAGKDLDRGIHITHLAPAASTLCSYPLLVRQRGPYRLDGIRIVTPFPFGLFYKKSFYPLEATLIVCPEIIPLPPLHLQELNTLGQDHARARRGPGNSLYNLREFRPGDDSRAIHWMTTARTSKLMLKETEAEERRSITLAISTVAPDEAENSFERALSIGASLIDHFLKDGYQVRLLLGDQQDILACGTDQALHLFHALALCERRPMATGAAIRHSMARALAELNEGPTILLSPWTDPARNEQFPSVDYIVSPQSHRDLFDDTGSSLSA
;
A
#
# COMPACT_ATOMS: atom_id res chain seq x y z
N MET A 1 2.67 -60.27 12.44
CA MET A 1 3.17 -59.14 13.25
C MET A 1 4.41 -58.40 12.70
N ARG A 2 4.92 -58.68 11.48
CA ARG A 2 6.10 -57.97 10.93
C ARG A 2 5.78 -56.77 10.03
N SER A 3 4.55 -56.60 9.52
CA SER A 3 4.16 -55.55 8.56
C SER A 3 3.93 -54.18 9.23
N GLY A 4 3.46 -54.11 10.45
CA GLY A 4 3.16 -52.85 11.14
C GLY A 4 4.40 -52.06 11.60
N ARG A 5 5.54 -52.74 11.82
CA ARG A 5 6.78 -52.10 12.27
C ARG A 5 7.54 -51.41 11.11
N GLN A 6 7.42 -51.89 9.89
CA GLN A 6 8.02 -51.23 8.73
C GLN A 6 7.28 -49.98 8.29
N GLN A 7 5.96 -49.94 8.42
CA GLN A 7 5.18 -48.73 8.10
C GLN A 7 5.43 -47.61 9.10
N SER A 8 5.58 -47.90 10.40
CA SER A 8 5.84 -46.86 11.43
C SER A 8 7.25 -46.26 11.28
N ILE A 9 8.23 -47.02 10.86
CA ILE A 9 9.61 -46.54 10.61
C ILE A 9 9.64 -45.64 9.33
N SER A 10 8.90 -45.99 8.29
CA SER A 10 8.86 -45.18 7.06
C SER A 10 8.12 -43.84 7.27
N VAL A 11 7.09 -43.81 8.09
CA VAL A 11 6.37 -42.56 8.44
C VAL A 11 7.23 -41.67 9.35
N ALA A 12 7.99 -42.28 10.28
CA ALA A 12 8.90 -41.52 11.14
C ALA A 12 10.10 -40.96 10.35
N THR A 13 10.67 -41.73 9.42
CA THR A 13 11.74 -41.24 8.52
C THR A 13 11.24 -40.16 7.56
N ASN A 14 10.05 -40.29 7.02
CA ASN A 14 9.46 -39.23 6.16
C ASN A 14 9.16 -37.97 6.92
N LYS A 15 8.63 -38.05 8.18
CA LYS A 15 8.46 -36.90 9.05
C LYS A 15 9.78 -36.25 9.45
N LEU A 16 10.79 -37.07 9.78
CA LEU A 16 12.14 -36.59 10.10
C LEU A 16 12.81 -35.94 8.87
N GLN A 17 12.68 -36.52 7.70
CA GLN A 17 13.18 -35.94 6.44
C GLN A 17 12.42 -34.65 6.06
N ALA A 18 11.10 -34.60 6.28
CA ALA A 18 10.33 -33.38 6.06
C ALA A 18 10.70 -32.27 7.08
N LEU A 19 10.95 -32.67 8.34
CA LEU A 19 11.42 -31.75 9.39
C LEU A 19 12.86 -31.27 9.11
N LEU A 20 13.73 -32.16 8.70
CA LEU A 20 15.10 -31.84 8.28
C LEU A 20 15.10 -30.99 6.99
N ARG A 21 14.27 -31.31 6.01
CA ARG A 21 14.09 -30.45 4.80
C ARG A 21 13.55 -29.07 5.14
N ARG A 22 12.60 -28.96 6.11
CA ARG A 22 12.15 -27.65 6.61
C ARG A 22 13.26 -26.89 7.38
N LEU A 23 14.06 -27.61 8.19
CA LEU A 23 15.16 -27.02 8.96
C LEU A 23 16.36 -26.58 8.09
N PHE A 24 16.62 -27.29 6.97
CA PHE A 24 17.77 -26.99 6.09
C PHE A 24 17.40 -26.24 4.81
N ARG A 25 16.15 -26.30 4.37
CA ARG A 25 15.70 -25.69 3.09
C ARG A 25 15.74 -24.17 3.10
N ASP A 26 15.61 -23.55 4.29
CA ASP A 26 15.52 -22.09 4.45
C ASP A 26 16.85 -21.46 4.87
N ARG A 27 17.93 -22.26 4.97
CA ARG A 27 19.23 -21.82 5.45
C ARG A 27 20.32 -22.08 4.43
N THR A 28 20.86 -21.02 3.87
CA THR A 28 21.94 -21.11 2.89
C THR A 28 23.20 -20.49 3.46
N ILE A 29 24.33 -21.21 3.32
CA ILE A 29 25.65 -20.68 3.62
C ILE A 29 26.30 -20.33 2.28
N ARG A 30 26.77 -19.10 2.15
CA ARG A 30 27.60 -18.68 1.00
C ARG A 30 28.95 -18.25 1.50
N VAL A 31 30.00 -18.75 0.90
CA VAL A 31 31.37 -18.30 1.18
C VAL A 31 31.55 -16.92 0.59
N THR A 32 32.15 -16.01 1.35
CA THR A 32 32.48 -14.67 0.88
C THR A 32 33.75 -14.70 0.02
N THR A 33 34.05 -13.62 -0.69
CA THR A 33 35.32 -13.50 -1.43
C THR A 33 36.51 -13.56 -0.46
N GLU A 34 36.40 -12.94 0.70
CA GLU A 34 37.41 -13.01 1.75
C GLU A 34 37.52 -14.42 2.35
N GLY A 35 36.38 -15.11 2.47
CA GLY A 35 36.36 -16.52 2.89
C GLY A 35 37.08 -17.44 1.91
N ILE A 36 36.92 -17.24 0.61
CA ILE A 36 37.63 -18.00 -0.42
C ILE A 36 39.13 -17.73 -0.32
N ARG A 37 39.55 -16.47 -0.20
CA ARG A 37 40.97 -16.11 -0.04
C ARG A 37 41.57 -16.76 1.21
N PHE A 38 40.85 -16.73 2.33
CA PHE A 38 41.27 -17.34 3.59
C PHE A 38 41.38 -18.88 3.45
N LEU A 39 40.43 -19.54 2.76
CA LEU A 39 40.50 -20.98 2.53
C LEU A 39 41.67 -21.37 1.62
N LEU A 40 41.94 -20.54 0.58
CA LEU A 40 43.12 -20.78 -0.28
C LEU A 40 44.43 -20.61 0.47
N LEU A 41 44.52 -19.61 1.34
CA LEU A 41 45.68 -19.41 2.20
C LEU A 41 45.83 -20.61 3.18
N THR A 42 44.74 -21.08 3.78
CA THR A 42 44.75 -22.27 4.66
C THR A 42 45.26 -23.48 3.92
N LEU A 43 44.82 -23.66 2.68
CA LEU A 43 45.32 -24.77 1.84
C LEU A 43 46.82 -24.64 1.52
N ALA A 44 47.30 -23.44 1.19
CA ALA A 44 48.71 -23.15 0.93
C ALA A 44 49.56 -23.48 2.16
N VAL A 45 49.16 -23.03 3.35
CA VAL A 45 49.83 -23.33 4.62
C VAL A 45 49.81 -24.86 4.88
N GLY A 46 48.72 -25.56 4.56
CA GLY A 46 48.65 -27.01 4.69
C GLY A 46 49.67 -27.75 3.80
N ILE A 47 49.79 -27.30 2.54
CA ILE A 47 50.79 -27.84 1.61
C ILE A 47 52.23 -27.58 2.11
N ALA A 48 52.45 -26.36 2.59
CA ALA A 48 53.75 -26.01 3.16
C ALA A 48 54.10 -26.82 4.41
N ALA A 49 53.13 -27.09 5.29
CA ALA A 49 53.28 -27.90 6.48
C ALA A 49 53.70 -29.33 6.14
N VAL A 50 53.04 -29.96 5.17
CA VAL A 50 53.40 -31.30 4.72
C VAL A 50 54.75 -31.35 4.05
N ASN A 51 55.10 -30.35 3.22
CA ASN A 51 56.36 -30.30 2.48
C ASN A 51 57.55 -30.03 3.38
N THR A 52 57.40 -29.17 4.39
CA THR A 52 58.52 -28.77 5.27
C THR A 52 58.68 -29.68 6.51
N GLY A 53 57.64 -30.40 6.91
CA GLY A 53 57.59 -31.20 8.12
C GLY A 53 57.73 -30.37 9.43
N ASN A 54 57.60 -29.07 9.35
CA ASN A 54 57.82 -28.17 10.51
C ASN A 54 56.53 -28.07 11.38
N ASN A 55 56.65 -28.37 12.67
CA ASN A 55 55.57 -28.34 13.65
C ASN A 55 54.87 -26.96 13.75
N LEU A 56 55.53 -25.88 13.47
CA LEU A 56 54.97 -24.52 13.51
C LEU A 56 53.89 -24.34 12.42
N PHE A 57 54.13 -24.89 11.20
CA PHE A 57 53.13 -24.85 10.14
C PHE A 57 51.91 -25.70 10.46
N TYR A 58 52.08 -26.86 11.11
CA TYR A 58 50.93 -27.66 11.58
C TYR A 58 50.09 -26.93 12.66
N LEU A 59 50.76 -26.20 13.58
CA LEU A 59 50.08 -25.39 14.57
C LEU A 59 49.27 -24.26 13.92
N LEU A 60 49.91 -23.55 12.95
CA LEU A 60 49.22 -22.47 12.20
C LEU A 60 48.02 -23.02 11.41
N LEU A 61 48.19 -24.14 10.74
CA LEU A 61 47.10 -24.81 10.02
C LEU A 61 45.93 -25.16 10.97
N ALA A 62 46.24 -25.74 12.14
CA ALA A 62 45.22 -26.09 13.14
C ALA A 62 44.46 -24.84 13.63
N MET A 63 45.16 -23.73 13.85
CA MET A 63 44.52 -22.44 14.21
C MET A 63 43.59 -21.95 13.08
N MET A 64 44.05 -21.96 11.84
CA MET A 64 43.24 -21.50 10.70
C MET A 64 41.99 -22.38 10.50
N LEU A 65 42.12 -23.69 10.59
CA LEU A 65 40.99 -24.62 10.51
C LEU A 65 40.01 -24.43 11.69
N SER A 66 40.52 -24.22 12.90
CA SER A 66 39.72 -23.90 14.08
C SER A 66 38.88 -22.62 13.86
N LEU A 67 39.44 -21.57 13.25
CA LEU A 67 38.73 -20.35 12.92
C LEU A 67 37.61 -20.58 11.92
N VAL A 68 37.82 -21.42 10.90
CA VAL A 68 36.78 -21.78 9.93
C VAL A 68 35.61 -22.49 10.63
N VAL A 69 35.88 -23.50 11.45
CA VAL A 69 34.87 -24.27 12.19
C VAL A 69 34.13 -23.34 13.16
N LEU A 70 34.84 -22.54 13.94
CA LEU A 70 34.27 -21.61 14.90
C LEU A 70 33.38 -20.56 14.22
N SER A 71 33.83 -20.04 13.07
CA SER A 71 33.07 -19.10 12.25
C SER A 71 31.72 -19.70 11.82
N GLY A 72 31.73 -20.96 11.35
CA GLY A 72 30.49 -21.66 10.96
C GLY A 72 29.53 -21.88 12.12
N LEU A 73 30.06 -22.28 13.30
CA LEU A 73 29.24 -22.53 14.49
C LEU A 73 28.64 -21.23 15.05
N LEU A 74 29.41 -20.17 15.17
CA LEU A 74 28.96 -18.89 15.69
C LEU A 74 27.97 -18.22 14.75
N SER A 75 28.19 -18.27 13.44
CA SER A 75 27.26 -17.78 12.43
C SER A 75 25.88 -18.46 12.53
N GLU A 76 25.84 -19.78 12.75
CA GLU A 76 24.59 -20.52 12.95
C GLU A 76 23.89 -20.07 14.24
N GLN A 77 24.63 -19.87 15.32
CA GLN A 77 24.06 -19.43 16.60
C GLN A 77 23.48 -18.02 16.52
N CYS A 78 24.03 -17.13 15.70
CA CYS A 78 23.52 -15.77 15.53
C CYS A 78 22.09 -15.74 14.98
N VAL A 79 21.76 -16.65 14.06
CA VAL A 79 20.47 -16.64 13.34
C VAL A 79 19.42 -17.56 13.99
N ARG A 80 19.83 -18.41 14.95
CA ARG A 80 18.90 -19.33 15.64
C ARG A 80 18.01 -18.59 16.63
N ARG A 81 16.76 -19.11 16.81
CA ARG A 81 15.78 -18.63 17.80
C ARG A 81 15.56 -17.12 17.75
N LEU A 82 15.53 -16.57 16.55
CA LEU A 82 15.01 -15.24 16.30
C LEU A 82 13.54 -15.36 15.96
N ASP A 83 12.76 -14.41 16.43
CA ASP A 83 11.36 -14.24 16.07
C ASP A 83 11.17 -12.87 15.46
N VAL A 84 10.41 -12.80 14.38
CA VAL A 84 10.23 -11.58 13.61
C VAL A 84 8.76 -11.35 13.37
N HIS A 85 8.28 -10.20 13.79
CA HIS A 85 6.93 -9.72 13.52
C HIS A 85 7.00 -8.45 12.69
N ARG A 86 6.11 -8.34 11.71
CA ARG A 86 5.99 -7.17 10.85
C ARG A 86 4.70 -6.43 11.19
N HIS A 87 4.81 -5.13 11.38
CA HIS A 87 3.69 -4.21 11.44
C HIS A 87 3.71 -3.35 10.18
N LEU A 88 2.63 -3.44 9.43
CA LEU A 88 2.43 -2.69 8.20
C LEU A 88 1.23 -1.77 8.40
N PRO A 89 1.17 -0.63 7.74
CA PRO A 89 -0.04 0.18 7.67
C PRO A 89 -1.11 -0.56 6.85
N ASP A 90 -2.36 -0.21 7.07
CA ASP A 90 -3.50 -0.85 6.41
C ASP A 90 -3.52 -0.60 4.90
N TYR A 91 -2.93 0.50 4.45
CA TYR A 91 -2.85 0.90 3.03
C TYR A 91 -1.56 1.67 2.73
N LEU A 92 -1.17 1.61 1.47
CA LEU A 92 -0.02 2.31 0.91
C LEU A 92 -0.47 3.11 -0.31
N PHE A 93 0.22 4.20 -0.60
CA PHE A 93 0.06 4.93 -1.86
C PHE A 93 1.30 4.74 -2.73
N VAL A 94 1.09 4.69 -4.04
CA VAL A 94 2.17 4.64 -5.03
C VAL A 94 3.10 5.84 -4.85
N ASN A 95 4.41 5.64 -4.99
CA ASN A 95 5.46 6.65 -4.88
C ASN A 95 5.56 7.39 -3.53
N GLN A 96 4.74 7.03 -2.54
CA GLN A 96 4.84 7.60 -1.20
C GLN A 96 5.62 6.66 -0.26
N PRO A 97 6.73 7.11 0.33
CA PRO A 97 7.48 6.31 1.28
C PRO A 97 6.66 6.14 2.56
N THR A 98 6.29 4.91 2.85
CA THR A 98 5.54 4.57 4.06
C THR A 98 6.42 3.78 5.01
N THR A 99 6.30 4.04 6.31
CA THR A 99 7.12 3.37 7.31
C THR A 99 6.56 2.00 7.65
N ALA A 100 7.32 0.95 7.34
CA ALA A 100 7.09 -0.40 7.85
C ALA A 100 7.93 -0.63 9.11
N THR A 101 7.39 -1.35 10.09
CA THR A 101 8.08 -1.63 11.35
C THR A 101 8.25 -3.13 11.53
N LEU A 102 9.47 -3.56 11.87
CA LEU A 102 9.81 -4.92 12.24
C LEU A 102 10.15 -4.99 13.71
N ARG A 103 9.49 -5.88 14.44
CA ARG A 103 9.90 -6.30 15.77
C ARG A 103 10.73 -7.56 15.63
N VAL A 104 11.99 -7.52 16.09
CA VAL A 104 12.89 -8.67 16.10
C VAL A 104 13.20 -9.02 17.53
N ALA A 105 12.90 -10.26 17.92
CA ALA A 105 13.14 -10.77 19.28
C ALA A 105 14.17 -11.90 19.24
N ASN A 106 15.10 -11.88 20.22
CA ASN A 106 16.10 -12.90 20.41
C ASN A 106 15.72 -13.79 21.60
N TYR A 107 15.20 -14.97 21.33
CA TYR A 107 14.79 -15.92 22.37
C TYR A 107 15.93 -16.79 22.92
N LYS A 108 17.17 -16.44 22.63
CA LYS A 108 18.32 -17.10 23.24
C LYS A 108 18.59 -16.56 24.65
N SER A 109 18.94 -17.42 25.59
CA SER A 109 19.17 -17.02 26.97
C SER A 109 20.57 -16.45 27.26
N ARG A 110 21.58 -16.82 26.46
CA ARG A 110 22.99 -16.47 26.71
C ARG A 110 23.74 -15.86 25.55
N ILE A 111 23.30 -16.11 24.31
CA ILE A 111 24.07 -15.75 23.11
C ILE A 111 23.39 -14.56 22.42
N PRO A 112 24.10 -13.45 22.22
CA PRO A 112 23.57 -12.34 21.45
C PRO A 112 23.50 -12.69 19.96
N SER A 113 22.69 -11.96 19.22
CA SER A 113 22.72 -11.93 17.76
C SER A 113 23.44 -10.67 17.31
N VAL A 114 24.39 -10.82 16.38
CA VAL A 114 25.30 -9.74 16.00
C VAL A 114 25.30 -9.58 14.48
N SER A 115 25.37 -8.34 14.02
CA SER A 115 25.47 -8.00 12.59
C SER A 115 24.40 -8.66 11.73
N LEU A 116 23.13 -8.49 12.13
CA LEU A 116 21.99 -8.99 11.35
C LEU A 116 21.58 -7.97 10.31
N ARG A 117 21.46 -8.40 9.06
CA ARG A 117 20.84 -7.64 7.98
C ARG A 117 19.53 -8.30 7.62
N LEU A 118 18.43 -7.55 7.75
CA LEU A 118 17.09 -8.00 7.44
C LEU A 118 16.67 -7.42 6.10
N LEU A 119 16.22 -8.27 5.20
CA LEU A 119 15.82 -7.93 3.84
C LEU A 119 14.40 -8.44 3.62
N ASP A 120 13.50 -7.59 3.11
CA ASP A 120 12.22 -8.06 2.62
C ASP A 120 12.39 -8.90 1.35
N VAL A 121 11.56 -9.90 1.21
CA VAL A 121 11.54 -10.78 0.03
C VAL A 121 10.22 -10.59 -0.70
N VAL A 122 10.30 -10.22 -1.97
CA VAL A 122 9.16 -10.02 -2.88
C VAL A 122 9.41 -10.84 -4.14
N ALA A 123 8.46 -11.70 -4.51
CA ALA A 123 8.59 -12.61 -5.65
C ALA A 123 9.92 -13.40 -5.64
N GLY A 124 10.34 -13.86 -4.44
CA GLY A 124 11.56 -14.61 -4.23
C GLY A 124 12.86 -13.79 -4.28
N LYS A 125 12.81 -12.49 -4.59
CA LYS A 125 13.97 -11.60 -4.66
C LYS A 125 14.11 -10.76 -3.40
N ASP A 126 15.36 -10.53 -2.98
CA ASP A 126 15.67 -9.64 -1.86
C ASP A 126 15.49 -8.18 -2.31
N LEU A 127 14.80 -7.36 -1.51
CA LEU A 127 14.79 -5.91 -1.68
C LEU A 127 16.13 -5.34 -1.21
N ASP A 128 16.71 -4.43 -2.00
CA ASP A 128 18.07 -3.89 -1.74
C ASP A 128 18.18 -3.07 -0.45
N ARG A 129 17.09 -2.56 0.07
CA ARG A 129 17.06 -1.74 1.29
C ARG A 129 16.80 -2.62 2.50
N GLY A 130 17.87 -3.07 3.15
CA GLY A 130 17.80 -3.87 4.37
C GLY A 130 18.01 -3.05 5.64
N ILE A 131 17.39 -3.50 6.73
CA ILE A 131 17.67 -3.00 8.08
C ILE A 131 18.91 -3.69 8.61
N HIS A 132 19.78 -2.93 9.25
CA HIS A 132 20.98 -3.47 9.92
C HIS A 132 20.84 -3.37 11.44
N ILE A 133 20.86 -4.53 12.12
CA ILE A 133 20.91 -4.61 13.58
C ILE A 133 22.33 -5.02 13.98
N THR A 134 23.06 -4.10 14.58
CA THR A 134 24.46 -4.34 14.96
C THR A 134 24.56 -5.36 16.09
N HIS A 135 23.70 -5.23 17.11
CA HIS A 135 23.72 -6.09 18.28
C HIS A 135 22.30 -6.26 18.85
N LEU A 136 21.90 -7.51 19.10
CA LEU A 136 20.66 -7.84 19.79
C LEU A 136 20.95 -8.76 20.96
N ALA A 137 20.83 -8.24 22.16
CA ALA A 137 21.16 -8.94 23.41
C ALA A 137 20.30 -10.21 23.59
N PRO A 138 20.75 -11.17 24.43
CA PRO A 138 19.95 -12.32 24.81
C PRO A 138 18.63 -11.89 25.48
N ALA A 139 17.55 -12.60 25.19
CA ALA A 139 16.19 -12.35 25.71
C ALA A 139 15.67 -10.92 25.47
N ALA A 140 16.27 -10.16 24.54
CA ALA A 140 15.84 -8.81 24.18
C ALA A 140 15.08 -8.78 22.86
N SER A 141 14.31 -7.71 22.68
CA SER A 141 13.66 -7.39 21.40
C SER A 141 13.95 -5.95 21.00
N THR A 142 14.00 -5.71 19.69
CA THR A 142 14.16 -4.36 19.14
C THR A 142 13.11 -4.09 18.08
N LEU A 143 12.73 -2.82 17.96
CA LEU A 143 11.86 -2.32 16.89
C LEU A 143 12.73 -1.58 15.87
N CYS A 144 12.58 -1.93 14.63
CA CYS A 144 13.31 -1.32 13.52
C CYS A 144 12.31 -0.86 12.48
N SER A 145 12.42 0.39 12.06
CA SER A 145 11.56 0.96 11.03
C SER A 145 12.36 1.18 9.74
N TYR A 146 11.73 0.98 8.60
CA TYR A 146 12.32 1.21 7.30
C TYR A 146 11.28 1.77 6.31
N PRO A 147 11.70 2.58 5.34
CA PRO A 147 10.79 3.08 4.32
C PRO A 147 10.47 1.99 3.30
N LEU A 148 9.20 1.70 3.13
CA LEU A 148 8.67 0.87 2.07
C LEU A 148 8.13 1.79 0.97
N LEU A 149 8.71 1.68 -0.23
CA LEU A 149 8.31 2.44 -1.41
C LEU A 149 7.86 1.47 -2.49
N VAL A 150 6.60 1.58 -2.90
CA VAL A 150 6.01 0.76 -3.96
C VAL A 150 5.68 1.66 -5.15
N ARG A 151 5.97 1.20 -6.37
CA ARG A 151 5.81 1.99 -7.60
C ARG A 151 4.60 1.61 -8.45
N GLN A 152 3.92 0.55 -8.08
CA GLN A 152 2.75 0.06 -8.82
C GLN A 152 1.59 -0.16 -7.85
N ARG A 153 0.38 0.25 -8.26
CA ARG A 153 -0.82 0.01 -7.47
C ARG A 153 -1.27 -1.46 -7.57
N GLY A 154 -2.19 -1.82 -6.70
CA GLY A 154 -2.79 -3.14 -6.69
C GLY A 154 -2.29 -4.01 -5.54
N PRO A 155 -2.53 -5.32 -5.59
CA PRO A 155 -2.10 -6.25 -4.54
C PRO A 155 -0.58 -6.42 -4.58
N TYR A 156 0.08 -6.03 -3.49
CA TYR A 156 1.52 -6.17 -3.29
C TYR A 156 1.80 -7.25 -2.26
N ARG A 157 2.41 -8.34 -2.69
CA ARG A 157 2.69 -9.50 -1.84
C ARG A 157 4.13 -9.47 -1.36
N LEU A 158 4.28 -9.52 -0.05
CA LEU A 158 5.54 -9.74 0.65
C LEU A 158 5.61 -11.22 1.04
N ASP A 159 6.65 -11.94 0.60
CA ASP A 159 6.78 -13.39 0.86
C ASP A 159 7.34 -13.68 2.25
N GLY A 160 8.20 -12.80 2.77
CA GLY A 160 8.84 -12.98 4.07
C GLY A 160 10.03 -12.07 4.28
N ILE A 161 10.84 -12.44 5.26
CA ILE A 161 12.06 -11.69 5.63
C ILE A 161 13.24 -12.63 5.54
N ARG A 162 14.31 -12.19 4.87
CA ARG A 162 15.60 -12.86 4.87
C ARG A 162 16.55 -12.19 5.82
N ILE A 163 17.06 -12.94 6.79
CA ILE A 163 18.09 -12.49 7.73
C ILE A 163 19.43 -12.99 7.21
N VAL A 164 20.38 -12.08 7.09
CA VAL A 164 21.74 -12.36 6.64
C VAL A 164 22.72 -11.89 7.71
N THR A 165 23.71 -12.71 8.06
CA THR A 165 24.79 -12.29 8.94
C THR A 165 26.14 -12.74 8.37
N PRO A 166 27.18 -11.84 8.38
CA PRO A 166 28.56 -12.18 8.06
C PRO A 166 29.37 -12.57 9.30
N PHE A 167 28.75 -12.52 10.50
CA PHE A 167 29.44 -12.72 11.78
C PHE A 167 29.99 -14.17 11.91
N PRO A 168 31.21 -14.37 12.56
CA PRO A 168 32.03 -13.38 13.24
C PRO A 168 33.10 -12.75 12.33
N PHE A 169 33.71 -13.49 11.40
CA PHE A 169 34.92 -13.07 10.68
C PHE A 169 34.63 -12.70 9.21
N GLY A 170 33.38 -12.65 8.80
CA GLY A 170 33.01 -12.38 7.42
C GLY A 170 33.39 -13.48 6.42
N LEU A 171 33.81 -14.66 6.87
CA LEU A 171 34.17 -15.76 5.96
C LEU A 171 32.95 -16.37 5.26
N PHE A 172 31.79 -16.34 5.92
CA PHE A 172 30.55 -16.90 5.42
C PHE A 172 29.40 -15.92 5.60
N TYR A 173 28.52 -15.82 4.59
CA TYR A 173 27.20 -15.26 4.75
C TYR A 173 26.23 -16.37 5.14
N LYS A 174 25.70 -16.31 6.34
CA LYS A 174 24.59 -17.15 6.74
C LYS A 174 23.28 -16.45 6.43
N LYS A 175 22.46 -17.09 5.59
CA LYS A 175 21.12 -16.60 5.23
C LYS A 175 20.06 -17.51 5.85
N SER A 176 19.05 -16.92 6.45
CA SER A 176 17.87 -17.63 6.96
C SER A 176 16.62 -16.92 6.46
N PHE A 177 15.66 -17.68 5.93
CA PHE A 177 14.39 -17.14 5.46
C PHE A 177 13.32 -17.40 6.51
N TYR A 178 12.56 -16.37 6.82
CA TYR A 178 11.40 -16.40 7.71
C TYR A 178 10.17 -16.13 6.87
N PRO A 179 9.29 -17.14 6.66
CA PRO A 179 8.05 -16.94 5.94
C PRO A 179 7.13 -16.04 6.75
N LEU A 180 6.93 -14.82 6.29
CA LEU A 180 6.10 -13.80 6.91
C LEU A 180 5.28 -13.15 5.78
N GLU A 181 4.38 -13.97 5.23
CA GLU A 181 3.54 -13.54 4.13
C GLU A 181 2.60 -12.42 4.58
N ALA A 182 2.54 -11.37 3.77
CA ALA A 182 1.60 -10.29 3.92
C ALA A 182 1.19 -9.79 2.55
N THR A 183 -0.10 -9.52 2.38
CA THR A 183 -0.62 -8.87 1.17
C THR A 183 -1.11 -7.49 1.56
N LEU A 184 -0.56 -6.49 0.90
CA LEU A 184 -0.94 -5.10 1.04
C LEU A 184 -1.69 -4.66 -0.21
N ILE A 185 -2.64 -3.74 -0.05
CA ILE A 185 -3.25 -3.06 -1.16
C ILE A 185 -2.58 -1.71 -1.32
N VAL A 186 -2.01 -1.49 -2.50
CA VAL A 186 -1.34 -0.24 -2.85
C VAL A 186 -2.31 0.60 -3.65
N CYS A 187 -2.70 1.73 -3.07
CA CYS A 187 -3.61 2.70 -3.67
C CYS A 187 -2.89 3.56 -4.72
N PRO A 188 -3.61 4.16 -5.67
CA PRO A 188 -3.02 5.09 -6.63
C PRO A 188 -2.29 6.25 -5.94
N GLU A 189 -1.38 6.88 -6.65
CA GLU A 189 -0.63 8.04 -6.16
C GLU A 189 -1.58 9.22 -5.90
N ILE A 190 -1.42 9.89 -4.76
CA ILE A 190 -2.08 11.16 -4.50
C ILE A 190 -1.17 12.28 -5.00
N ILE A 191 -1.60 12.98 -6.04
CA ILE A 191 -0.89 14.09 -6.68
C ILE A 191 -1.47 15.40 -6.13
N PRO A 192 -0.64 16.38 -5.74
CA PRO A 192 -1.14 17.69 -5.34
C PRO A 192 -1.89 18.36 -6.50
N LEU A 193 -3.13 18.76 -6.23
CA LEU A 193 -3.98 19.42 -7.22
C LEU A 193 -3.72 20.94 -7.22
N PRO A 194 -3.67 21.61 -8.40
CA PRO A 194 -3.51 23.05 -8.47
C PRO A 194 -4.70 23.78 -7.84
N PRO A 195 -4.47 24.83 -7.03
CA PRO A 195 -5.53 25.50 -6.27
C PRO A 195 -6.58 26.20 -7.16
N LEU A 196 -6.20 26.63 -8.36
CA LEU A 196 -7.12 27.31 -9.27
C LEU A 196 -8.27 26.40 -9.73
N HIS A 197 -7.96 25.17 -10.09
CA HIS A 197 -8.94 24.18 -10.56
C HIS A 197 -9.78 23.64 -9.39
N LEU A 198 -9.23 23.60 -8.19
CA LEU A 198 -9.98 23.24 -7.00
C LEU A 198 -11.05 24.28 -6.66
N GLN A 199 -10.80 25.58 -6.92
CA GLN A 199 -11.79 26.63 -6.74
C GLN A 199 -12.95 26.49 -7.73
N GLU A 200 -12.68 26.18 -8.99
CA GLU A 200 -13.72 25.91 -10.00
C GLU A 200 -14.59 24.70 -9.60
N LEU A 201 -13.96 23.59 -9.21
CA LEU A 201 -14.66 22.37 -8.76
C LEU A 201 -15.48 22.61 -7.46
N ASN A 202 -14.95 23.39 -6.54
CA ASN A 202 -15.66 23.76 -5.31
C ASN A 202 -16.85 24.67 -5.59
N THR A 203 -16.76 25.56 -6.60
CA THR A 203 -17.88 26.44 -7.00
C THR A 203 -19.03 25.62 -7.58
N LEU A 204 -18.72 24.60 -8.42
CA LEU A 204 -19.73 23.68 -8.93
C LEU A 204 -20.47 22.95 -7.78
N GLY A 205 -19.75 22.49 -6.76
CA GLY A 205 -20.32 21.85 -5.58
C GLY A 205 -21.23 22.78 -4.75
N GLN A 206 -20.90 24.08 -4.69
CA GLN A 206 -21.69 25.06 -3.93
C GLN A 206 -22.95 25.53 -4.66
N ASP A 207 -22.92 25.65 -5.98
CA ASP A 207 -24.07 26.11 -6.78
C ASP A 207 -25.20 25.08 -6.80
N HIS A 208 -24.87 23.79 -6.80
CA HIS A 208 -25.85 22.71 -6.67
C HIS A 208 -26.45 22.60 -5.26
N ALA A 209 -25.69 22.96 -4.20
CA ALA A 209 -26.15 22.93 -2.81
C ALA A 209 -27.15 24.04 -2.49
N ARG A 210 -27.13 25.17 -3.19
CA ARG A 210 -28.00 26.33 -2.92
C ARG A 210 -29.47 26.21 -3.35
N ALA A 211 -29.85 25.13 -4.03
CA ALA A 211 -31.11 25.07 -4.78
C ALA A 211 -32.28 24.37 -4.06
N ARG A 212 -32.14 23.79 -2.85
CA ARG A 212 -33.22 22.98 -2.25
C ARG A 212 -33.66 23.43 -0.87
N ARG A 213 -34.99 23.52 -0.69
CA ARG A 213 -35.65 23.73 0.61
C ARG A 213 -35.77 22.40 1.34
N GLY A 214 -35.40 22.31 2.62
CA GLY A 214 -35.54 21.11 3.41
C GLY A 214 -35.38 21.30 4.92
N PRO A 215 -35.53 20.26 5.73
CA PRO A 215 -35.36 20.31 7.18
C PRO A 215 -33.87 20.47 7.54
N GLY A 216 -33.44 21.66 7.88
CA GLY A 216 -32.09 21.98 8.33
C GLY A 216 -32.08 23.01 9.46
N ASN A 217 -30.90 23.41 9.90
CA ASN A 217 -30.72 24.27 11.09
C ASN A 217 -30.62 25.75 10.75
N SER A 218 -30.30 26.11 9.50
CA SER A 218 -30.20 27.50 9.04
C SER A 218 -31.56 28.07 8.64
N LEU A 219 -31.82 29.34 8.95
CA LEU A 219 -33.02 30.02 8.57
C LEU A 219 -32.94 30.40 7.08
N TYR A 220 -33.77 29.78 6.24
CA TYR A 220 -33.87 30.13 4.82
C TYR A 220 -34.79 31.32 4.59
N ASN A 221 -36.02 31.26 5.13
CA ASN A 221 -37.04 32.28 4.93
C ASN A 221 -38.09 32.23 6.05
N LEU A 222 -38.85 33.33 6.20
CA LEU A 222 -40.04 33.42 7.07
C LEU A 222 -41.25 33.61 6.17
N ARG A 223 -42.21 32.68 6.18
CA ARG A 223 -43.47 32.81 5.46
C ARG A 223 -44.66 32.75 6.41
N GLU A 224 -45.81 33.22 5.97
CA GLU A 224 -47.05 33.06 6.73
C GLU A 224 -47.43 31.57 6.87
N PHE A 225 -47.86 31.16 8.06
CA PHE A 225 -48.34 29.83 8.39
C PHE A 225 -49.57 29.49 7.61
N ARG A 226 -49.67 28.30 7.10
CA ARG A 226 -50.83 27.76 6.40
C ARG A 226 -51.39 26.53 7.14
N PRO A 227 -52.73 26.29 7.10
CA PRO A 227 -53.31 25.09 7.66
C PRO A 227 -52.66 23.85 7.04
N GLY A 228 -52.08 22.97 7.89
CA GLY A 228 -51.31 21.76 7.47
C GLY A 228 -49.81 21.88 7.70
N ASP A 229 -49.29 23.05 8.03
CA ASP A 229 -47.88 23.22 8.38
C ASP A 229 -47.59 22.70 9.80
N ASP A 230 -46.33 22.29 10.05
CA ASP A 230 -45.87 21.86 11.38
C ASP A 230 -45.78 23.07 12.35
N SER A 231 -46.61 23.02 13.40
CA SER A 231 -46.62 24.05 14.43
C SER A 231 -45.31 24.20 15.20
N ARG A 232 -44.42 23.22 15.18
CA ARG A 232 -43.10 23.27 15.80
C ARG A 232 -42.16 24.23 15.08
N ALA A 233 -42.40 24.51 13.82
CA ALA A 233 -41.59 25.42 13.01
C ALA A 233 -42.07 26.89 13.09
N ILE A 234 -43.01 27.23 13.96
CA ILE A 234 -43.47 28.64 14.16
C ILE A 234 -42.36 29.47 14.80
N HIS A 235 -42.00 30.58 14.14
CA HIS A 235 -41.03 31.55 14.65
C HIS A 235 -41.73 32.59 15.53
N TRP A 236 -41.84 32.30 16.84
CA TRP A 236 -42.61 33.09 17.79
C TRP A 236 -42.18 34.53 17.89
N MET A 237 -40.90 34.85 17.75
CA MET A 237 -40.37 36.20 17.84
C MET A 237 -40.90 37.11 16.70
N THR A 238 -40.94 36.59 15.46
CA THR A 238 -41.49 37.35 14.32
C THR A 238 -43.01 37.36 14.37
N THR A 239 -43.63 36.28 14.76
CA THR A 239 -45.09 36.21 15.00
C THR A 239 -45.57 37.30 15.98
N ALA A 240 -44.82 37.51 17.07
CA ALA A 240 -45.15 38.56 18.06
C ALA A 240 -44.99 39.99 17.49
N ARG A 241 -44.09 40.22 16.55
CA ARG A 241 -43.87 41.52 15.91
C ARG A 241 -44.88 41.82 14.80
N THR A 242 -45.25 40.80 14.03
CA THR A 242 -46.11 40.99 12.84
C THR A 242 -47.58 40.72 13.10
N SER A 243 -47.92 40.19 14.29
CA SER A 243 -49.28 39.74 14.67
C SER A 243 -49.85 38.71 13.70
N LYS A 244 -49.03 38.06 12.91
CA LYS A 244 -49.36 36.97 11.99
C LYS A 244 -48.50 35.76 12.29
N LEU A 245 -49.07 34.56 12.26
CA LEU A 245 -48.31 33.34 12.47
C LEU A 245 -47.27 33.19 11.35
N MET A 246 -45.98 33.22 11.73
CA MET A 246 -44.87 33.09 10.81
C MET A 246 -44.16 31.75 10.99
N LEU A 247 -43.99 31.04 9.91
CA LEU A 247 -43.27 29.76 9.86
C LEU A 247 -41.81 29.97 9.47
N LYS A 248 -40.92 29.33 10.22
CA LYS A 248 -39.50 29.28 9.88
C LYS A 248 -39.32 28.20 8.80
N GLU A 249 -39.00 28.61 7.59
CA GLU A 249 -38.49 27.70 6.57
C GLU A 249 -36.97 27.55 6.80
N THR A 250 -36.53 26.32 7.04
CA THR A 250 -35.13 26.01 7.21
C THR A 250 -34.50 25.63 5.87
N GLU A 251 -33.25 25.97 5.73
CA GLU A 251 -32.42 25.48 4.63
C GLU A 251 -32.13 24.00 4.87
N ALA A 252 -32.27 23.16 3.85
CA ALA A 252 -31.86 21.77 4.00
C ALA A 252 -30.40 21.73 4.41
N GLU A 253 -30.05 20.99 5.44
CA GLU A 253 -28.64 20.59 5.67
C GLU A 253 -28.25 19.67 4.52
N GLU A 254 -27.95 20.27 3.38
CA GLU A 254 -27.46 19.51 2.23
C GLU A 254 -26.03 19.05 2.55
N ARG A 255 -25.88 17.77 2.76
CA ARG A 255 -24.58 17.15 2.74
C ARG A 255 -24.02 17.40 1.33
N ARG A 256 -22.94 18.18 1.27
CA ARG A 256 -22.26 18.45 0.00
C ARG A 256 -21.84 17.10 -0.58
N SER A 257 -22.49 16.70 -1.66
CA SER A 257 -22.20 15.43 -2.35
C SER A 257 -21.55 15.71 -3.69
N ILE A 258 -20.62 14.85 -4.08
CA ILE A 258 -19.97 14.88 -5.39
C ILE A 258 -19.85 13.47 -5.93
N THR A 259 -20.13 13.31 -7.23
CA THR A 259 -19.97 12.04 -7.93
C THR A 259 -18.73 12.06 -8.79
N LEU A 260 -17.81 11.12 -8.56
CA LEU A 260 -16.63 10.90 -9.39
C LEU A 260 -16.88 9.65 -10.23
N ALA A 261 -16.98 9.82 -11.53
CA ALA A 261 -17.12 8.75 -12.49
C ALA A 261 -15.79 8.53 -13.20
N ILE A 262 -15.26 7.31 -13.19
CA ILE A 262 -13.99 6.98 -13.85
C ILE A 262 -14.26 5.95 -14.94
N SER A 263 -13.95 6.31 -16.18
CA SER A 263 -14.02 5.37 -17.30
C SER A 263 -12.90 4.34 -17.20
N THR A 264 -13.25 3.07 -17.16
CA THR A 264 -12.29 1.95 -17.13
C THR A 264 -11.83 1.52 -18.52
N VAL A 265 -12.42 2.09 -19.56
CA VAL A 265 -12.13 1.73 -20.96
C VAL A 265 -11.00 2.59 -21.51
N ALA A 266 -9.90 1.96 -21.92
CA ALA A 266 -8.80 2.62 -22.58
C ALA A 266 -8.08 1.66 -23.54
N PRO A 267 -7.47 2.16 -24.65
CA PRO A 267 -6.63 1.35 -25.53
C PRO A 267 -5.37 0.90 -24.80
N ASP A 268 -4.70 -0.14 -25.33
CA ASP A 268 -3.50 -0.72 -24.71
C ASP A 268 -2.35 0.28 -24.61
N GLU A 269 -2.25 1.20 -25.56
CA GLU A 269 -1.23 2.25 -25.60
C GLU A 269 -1.45 3.34 -24.53
N ALA A 270 -2.64 3.42 -23.93
CA ALA A 270 -3.02 4.44 -22.95
C ALA A 270 -2.93 3.96 -21.49
N GLU A 271 -2.12 2.96 -21.18
CA GLU A 271 -1.92 2.44 -19.81
C GLU A 271 -1.51 3.58 -18.85
N ASN A 272 -0.52 4.38 -19.25
CA ASN A 272 -0.05 5.49 -18.41
C ASN A 272 -1.14 6.55 -18.18
N SER A 273 -1.99 6.80 -19.17
CA SER A 273 -3.10 7.74 -19.04
C SER A 273 -4.18 7.19 -18.11
N PHE A 274 -4.41 5.88 -18.13
CA PHE A 274 -5.33 5.21 -17.21
C PHE A 274 -4.85 5.29 -15.77
N GLU A 275 -3.56 4.97 -15.52
CA GLU A 275 -2.94 5.10 -14.19
C GLU A 275 -3.02 6.54 -13.67
N ARG A 276 -2.77 7.51 -14.54
CA ARG A 276 -2.85 8.94 -14.20
C ARG A 276 -4.28 9.36 -13.88
N ALA A 277 -5.28 8.89 -14.63
CA ALA A 277 -6.69 9.17 -14.34
C ALA A 277 -7.10 8.63 -12.95
N LEU A 278 -6.63 7.44 -12.57
CA LEU A 278 -6.87 6.89 -11.24
C LEU A 278 -6.16 7.68 -10.14
N SER A 279 -4.95 8.18 -10.41
CA SER A 279 -4.21 9.03 -9.46
C SER A 279 -4.91 10.38 -9.24
N ILE A 280 -5.46 10.97 -10.30
CA ILE A 280 -6.28 12.19 -10.19
C ILE A 280 -7.57 11.90 -9.42
N GLY A 281 -8.24 10.78 -9.72
CA GLY A 281 -9.41 10.34 -8.98
C GLY A 281 -9.13 10.18 -7.48
N ALA A 282 -8.00 9.55 -7.12
CA ALA A 282 -7.57 9.42 -5.73
C ALA A 282 -7.30 10.78 -5.08
N SER A 283 -6.69 11.72 -5.81
CA SER A 283 -6.40 13.08 -5.32
C SER A 283 -7.65 13.89 -5.10
N LEU A 284 -8.65 13.78 -6.00
CA LEU A 284 -9.95 14.43 -5.84
C LEU A 284 -10.73 13.83 -4.67
N ILE A 285 -10.71 12.50 -4.49
CA ILE A 285 -11.33 11.85 -3.35
C ILE A 285 -10.73 12.38 -2.04
N ASP A 286 -9.40 12.40 -1.94
CA ASP A 286 -8.69 12.89 -0.75
C ASP A 286 -9.06 14.35 -0.44
N HIS A 287 -9.10 15.20 -1.47
CA HIS A 287 -9.47 16.61 -1.33
C HIS A 287 -10.91 16.79 -0.84
N PHE A 288 -11.88 16.20 -1.56
CA PHE A 288 -13.30 16.41 -1.22
C PHE A 288 -13.69 15.79 0.12
N LEU A 289 -13.11 14.64 0.49
CA LEU A 289 -13.36 14.06 1.81
C LEU A 289 -12.79 14.92 2.95
N LYS A 290 -11.62 15.55 2.75
CA LYS A 290 -11.03 16.49 3.71
C LYS A 290 -11.87 17.75 3.86
N ASP A 291 -12.49 18.20 2.77
CA ASP A 291 -13.41 19.35 2.76
C ASP A 291 -14.83 19.01 3.25
N GLY A 292 -15.06 17.78 3.72
CA GLY A 292 -16.32 17.34 4.30
C GLY A 292 -17.41 16.98 3.29
N TYR A 293 -17.05 16.75 2.02
CA TYR A 293 -18.00 16.27 1.02
C TYR A 293 -18.29 14.78 1.19
N GLN A 294 -19.48 14.38 0.80
CA GLN A 294 -19.84 13.01 0.52
C GLN A 294 -19.34 12.67 -0.89
N VAL A 295 -18.49 11.68 -1.03
CA VAL A 295 -17.95 11.28 -2.34
C VAL A 295 -18.57 9.96 -2.77
N ARG A 296 -19.19 9.98 -3.94
CA ARG A 296 -19.67 8.79 -4.63
C ARG A 296 -18.70 8.46 -5.76
N LEU A 297 -18.23 7.22 -5.82
CA LEU A 297 -17.31 6.74 -6.84
C LEU A 297 -18.01 5.73 -7.74
N LEU A 298 -18.02 6.00 -9.04
CA LEU A 298 -18.53 5.13 -10.08
C LEU A 298 -17.36 4.65 -10.95
N LEU A 299 -17.09 3.33 -10.96
CA LEU A 299 -16.02 2.74 -11.74
C LEU A 299 -16.57 1.90 -12.88
N GLY A 300 -16.56 2.44 -14.10
CA GLY A 300 -17.08 1.75 -15.29
C GLY A 300 -18.52 1.33 -15.11
N ASP A 301 -18.77 0.01 -15.12
CA ASP A 301 -20.11 -0.60 -15.01
C ASP A 301 -20.35 -1.31 -13.66
N GLN A 302 -19.36 -1.38 -12.78
CA GLN A 302 -19.37 -2.41 -11.72
C GLN A 302 -19.43 -1.91 -10.28
N GLN A 303 -19.13 -0.64 -10.00
CA GLN A 303 -19.04 -0.18 -8.60
C GLN A 303 -19.62 1.22 -8.42
N ASP A 304 -20.68 1.29 -7.63
CA ASP A 304 -21.19 2.53 -7.04
C ASP A 304 -20.88 2.47 -5.53
N ILE A 305 -19.87 3.24 -5.10
CA ILE A 305 -19.43 3.28 -3.72
C ILE A 305 -19.62 4.69 -3.19
N LEU A 306 -20.44 4.82 -2.15
CA LEU A 306 -20.65 6.07 -1.44
C LEU A 306 -19.82 6.08 -0.17
N ALA A 307 -19.05 7.13 0.04
CA ALA A 307 -18.28 7.34 1.26
C ALA A 307 -18.49 8.74 1.82
N CYS A 308 -18.57 8.82 3.14
CA CYS A 308 -18.67 10.06 3.90
C CYS A 308 -17.63 10.07 5.02
N GLY A 309 -16.72 11.04 4.97
CA GLY A 309 -15.64 11.15 5.95
C GLY A 309 -14.44 10.26 5.68
N THR A 310 -13.38 10.51 6.41
CA THR A 310 -12.06 9.88 6.22
C THR A 310 -12.05 8.38 6.53
N ASP A 311 -12.91 7.91 7.44
CA ASP A 311 -12.96 6.50 7.83
C ASP A 311 -13.46 5.59 6.71
N GLN A 312 -14.33 6.11 5.83
CA GLN A 312 -14.85 5.38 4.68
C GLN A 312 -14.01 5.56 3.41
N ALA A 313 -13.04 6.48 3.43
CA ALA A 313 -12.13 6.74 2.31
C ALA A 313 -11.39 5.49 1.83
N LEU A 314 -11.07 4.58 2.75
CA LEU A 314 -10.38 3.33 2.44
C LEU A 314 -11.12 2.48 1.41
N HIS A 315 -12.44 2.43 1.46
CA HIS A 315 -13.23 1.66 0.49
C HIS A 315 -13.09 2.23 -0.92
N LEU A 316 -13.06 3.56 -1.06
CA LEU A 316 -12.87 4.24 -2.34
C LEU A 316 -11.45 3.98 -2.89
N PHE A 317 -10.42 4.15 -2.04
CA PHE A 317 -9.04 3.90 -2.45
C PHE A 317 -8.79 2.43 -2.80
N HIS A 318 -9.39 1.49 -2.08
CA HIS A 318 -9.33 0.05 -2.39
C HIS A 318 -9.98 -0.24 -3.76
N ALA A 319 -11.13 0.36 -4.04
CA ALA A 319 -11.78 0.19 -5.34
C ALA A 319 -10.90 0.70 -6.48
N LEU A 320 -10.27 1.87 -6.31
CA LEU A 320 -9.31 2.40 -7.28
C LEU A 320 -8.06 1.53 -7.43
N ALA A 321 -7.56 0.96 -6.32
CA ALA A 321 -6.38 0.09 -6.34
C ALA A 321 -6.61 -1.20 -7.12
N LEU A 322 -7.81 -1.77 -7.03
CA LEU A 322 -8.19 -3.02 -7.68
C LEU A 322 -8.84 -2.82 -9.06
N CYS A 323 -9.06 -1.57 -9.46
CA CYS A 323 -9.66 -1.25 -10.75
C CYS A 323 -8.75 -1.67 -11.90
N GLU A 324 -9.24 -2.53 -12.77
CA GLU A 324 -8.53 -2.99 -13.96
C GLU A 324 -8.98 -2.25 -15.21
N ARG A 325 -8.05 -1.99 -16.12
CA ARG A 325 -8.35 -1.45 -17.44
C ARG A 325 -9.13 -2.45 -18.28
N ARG A 326 -10.17 -1.98 -18.98
CA ARG A 326 -10.98 -2.77 -19.88
C ARG A 326 -10.63 -2.41 -21.35
N PRO A 327 -10.57 -3.43 -22.23
CA PRO A 327 -10.25 -3.19 -23.63
C PRO A 327 -11.38 -2.46 -24.37
N MET A 328 -11.04 -1.76 -25.44
CA MET A 328 -11.98 -0.97 -26.26
C MET A 328 -13.15 -1.79 -26.82
N ALA A 329 -12.97 -3.09 -27.04
CA ALA A 329 -14.01 -3.98 -27.57
C ALA A 329 -15.26 -4.03 -26.67
N THR A 330 -15.09 -3.96 -25.34
CA THR A 330 -16.19 -3.94 -24.36
C THR A 330 -16.67 -2.52 -24.05
N GLY A 331 -16.04 -1.52 -24.62
CA GLY A 331 -16.22 -0.11 -24.26
C GLY A 331 -17.63 0.45 -24.51
N ALA A 332 -18.32 0.00 -25.54
CA ALA A 332 -19.67 0.51 -25.82
C ALA A 332 -20.68 0.11 -24.75
N ALA A 333 -20.65 -1.14 -24.29
CA ALA A 333 -21.54 -1.64 -23.24
C ALA A 333 -21.27 -0.93 -21.90
N ILE A 334 -20.00 -0.81 -21.52
CA ILE A 334 -19.58 -0.15 -20.25
C ILE A 334 -19.99 1.33 -20.26
N ARG A 335 -19.79 2.05 -21.36
CA ARG A 335 -20.21 3.44 -21.47
C ARG A 335 -21.72 3.61 -21.37
N HIS A 336 -22.49 2.73 -22.03
CA HIS A 336 -23.95 2.77 -21.96
C HIS A 336 -24.45 2.51 -20.53
N SER A 337 -23.87 1.54 -19.84
CA SER A 337 -24.16 1.25 -18.44
C SER A 337 -23.84 2.42 -17.53
N MET A 338 -22.66 3.03 -17.69
CA MET A 338 -22.23 4.18 -16.93
C MET A 338 -23.09 5.42 -17.19
N ALA A 339 -23.46 5.69 -18.45
CA ALA A 339 -24.35 6.80 -18.79
C ALA A 339 -25.74 6.62 -18.16
N ARG A 340 -26.26 5.39 -18.14
CA ARG A 340 -27.52 5.07 -17.48
C ARG A 340 -27.42 5.28 -15.96
N ALA A 341 -26.36 4.78 -15.33
CA ALA A 341 -26.13 4.97 -13.90
C ALA A 341 -26.04 6.46 -13.54
N LEU A 342 -25.32 7.26 -14.34
CA LEU A 342 -25.22 8.71 -14.15
C LEU A 342 -26.53 9.45 -14.34
N ALA A 343 -27.40 9.01 -15.27
CA ALA A 343 -28.71 9.60 -15.47
C ALA A 343 -29.71 9.32 -14.32
N GLU A 344 -29.52 8.20 -13.62
CA GLU A 344 -30.31 7.84 -12.44
C GLU A 344 -29.85 8.57 -11.17
N LEU A 345 -28.58 9.08 -11.17
CA LEU A 345 -27.97 9.80 -10.04
C LEU A 345 -28.26 11.30 -10.18
N ASN A 346 -29.22 11.79 -9.40
CA ASN A 346 -29.63 13.22 -9.39
C ASN A 346 -29.04 13.99 -8.18
N GLU A 347 -27.99 13.47 -7.53
CA GLU A 347 -27.45 14.00 -6.28
C GLU A 347 -26.06 14.65 -6.49
N GLY A 348 -26.03 15.98 -6.66
CA GLY A 348 -24.80 16.76 -6.69
C GLY A 348 -24.05 16.75 -8.03
N PRO A 349 -22.94 17.52 -8.11
CA PRO A 349 -22.16 17.63 -9.34
C PRO A 349 -21.40 16.34 -9.65
N THR A 350 -21.27 16.08 -10.96
CA THR A 350 -20.62 14.89 -11.49
C THR A 350 -19.37 15.24 -12.27
N ILE A 351 -18.23 14.65 -11.86
CA ILE A 351 -16.95 14.77 -12.55
C ILE A 351 -16.64 13.44 -13.23
N LEU A 352 -16.43 13.47 -14.53
CA LEU A 352 -16.01 12.32 -15.34
C LEU A 352 -14.51 12.37 -15.61
N LEU A 353 -13.80 11.35 -15.16
CA LEU A 353 -12.39 11.12 -15.48
C LEU A 353 -12.30 10.14 -16.64
N SER A 354 -11.86 10.62 -17.80
CA SER A 354 -11.67 9.80 -19.00
C SER A 354 -10.17 9.59 -19.26
N PRO A 355 -9.66 8.36 -19.24
CA PRO A 355 -8.27 8.07 -19.58
C PRO A 355 -7.94 8.23 -21.07
N TRP A 356 -8.95 8.42 -21.90
CA TRP A 356 -8.82 8.52 -23.36
C TRP A 356 -9.59 9.72 -23.90
N THR A 357 -8.93 10.52 -24.75
CA THR A 357 -9.55 11.67 -25.41
C THR A 357 -10.17 11.23 -26.73
N ASP A 358 -11.49 11.14 -26.76
CA ASP A 358 -12.25 11.01 -28.00
C ASP A 358 -13.29 12.13 -28.02
N PRO A 359 -13.08 13.18 -28.80
CA PRO A 359 -13.97 14.36 -28.83
C PRO A 359 -15.43 14.02 -29.17
N ALA A 360 -15.67 13.00 -29.99
CA ALA A 360 -17.02 12.54 -30.35
C ALA A 360 -17.76 11.82 -29.20
N ARG A 361 -17.10 11.55 -28.08
CA ARG A 361 -17.64 10.76 -26.95
C ARG A 361 -18.09 11.60 -25.77
N ASN A 362 -17.64 12.84 -25.66
CA ASN A 362 -18.07 13.76 -24.60
C ASN A 362 -19.55 14.11 -24.72
N GLU A 363 -20.13 14.04 -25.92
CA GLU A 363 -21.55 14.26 -26.17
C GLU A 363 -22.46 13.13 -25.63
N GLN A 364 -21.91 12.00 -25.24
CA GLN A 364 -22.67 10.84 -24.76
C GLN A 364 -23.05 10.90 -23.27
N PHE A 365 -22.55 11.87 -22.51
CA PHE A 365 -22.79 12.03 -21.09
C PHE A 365 -23.40 13.40 -20.74
N PRO A 366 -24.70 13.62 -21.05
CA PRO A 366 -25.33 14.95 -20.86
C PRO A 366 -25.50 15.34 -19.38
N SER A 367 -25.37 14.40 -18.46
CA SER A 367 -25.51 14.62 -17.00
C SER A 367 -24.16 14.86 -16.29
N VAL A 368 -23.09 15.11 -17.04
CA VAL A 368 -21.75 15.35 -16.47
C VAL A 368 -21.45 16.83 -16.46
N ASP A 369 -21.11 17.38 -15.31
CA ASP A 369 -20.82 18.80 -15.15
C ASP A 369 -19.38 19.16 -15.52
N TYR A 370 -18.44 18.23 -15.32
CA TYR A 370 -17.03 18.47 -15.62
C TYR A 370 -16.34 17.19 -16.14
N ILE A 371 -15.57 17.34 -17.22
CA ILE A 371 -14.84 16.22 -17.83
C ILE A 371 -13.35 16.48 -17.76
N VAL A 372 -12.62 15.56 -17.16
CA VAL A 372 -11.16 15.58 -17.10
C VAL A 372 -10.62 14.56 -18.10
N SER A 373 -9.90 15.04 -19.11
CA SER A 373 -9.29 14.23 -20.17
C SER A 373 -7.76 14.31 -20.14
N PRO A 374 -7.01 13.42 -20.82
CA PRO A 374 -5.55 13.49 -20.86
C PRO A 374 -4.98 14.81 -21.38
N GLN A 375 -5.69 15.56 -22.20
CA GLN A 375 -5.27 16.88 -22.68
C GLN A 375 -5.43 17.94 -21.59
N SER A 376 -6.57 17.97 -20.92
CA SER A 376 -6.75 18.83 -19.74
C SER A 376 -5.83 18.45 -18.58
N HIS A 377 -5.31 17.23 -18.56
CA HIS A 377 -4.30 16.80 -17.58
C HIS A 377 -2.96 17.51 -17.75
N ARG A 378 -2.51 17.78 -18.96
CA ARG A 378 -1.25 18.51 -19.18
C ARG A 378 -1.37 19.94 -18.66
N ASP A 379 -2.46 20.59 -18.98
CA ASP A 379 -2.71 21.96 -18.51
C ASP A 379 -2.91 22.03 -16.99
N LEU A 380 -3.44 20.96 -16.39
CA LEU A 380 -3.67 20.86 -14.94
C LEU A 380 -2.40 20.59 -14.09
N PHE A 381 -1.36 19.98 -14.65
CA PHE A 381 -0.26 19.44 -13.86
C PHE A 381 1.16 19.77 -14.35
N ASP A 382 1.32 20.29 -15.60
CA ASP A 382 2.64 20.59 -16.14
C ASP A 382 3.23 21.94 -15.65
N ASP A 383 2.43 22.81 -15.03
CA ASP A 383 2.91 24.07 -14.44
C ASP A 383 3.75 23.87 -13.15
N THR A 384 3.73 22.67 -12.56
CA THR A 384 4.53 22.37 -11.34
C THR A 384 5.89 21.74 -11.64
N GLY A 385 6.14 21.35 -12.90
CA GLY A 385 7.36 20.61 -13.30
C GLY A 385 8.55 21.47 -13.74
N SER A 386 8.37 22.77 -13.98
CA SER A 386 9.46 23.63 -14.55
C SER A 386 10.30 24.40 -13.53
N SER A 387 10.05 24.28 -12.22
CA SER A 387 10.77 25.05 -11.18
C SER A 387 11.77 24.26 -10.33
N LEU A 388 12.06 22.99 -10.67
CA LEU A 388 13.01 22.14 -9.90
C LEU A 388 14.19 21.63 -10.73
N SER A 389 14.57 22.36 -11.79
CA SER A 389 15.87 22.15 -12.47
C SER A 389 16.55 23.51 -12.70
N ALA A 390 17.11 24.05 -11.63
CA ALA A 390 18.16 25.06 -11.68
C ALA A 390 19.11 24.82 -10.51
#